data_68fc650f569f20a94a0fe24be01eda85
#
_entry.id   68fc650f569f20a94a0fe24be01eda85
#
_cell.length_a   1.000
_cell.length_b   1.000
_cell.length_c   1.000
_cell.angle_alpha   90.00
_cell.angle_beta   90.00
_cell.angle_gamma   90.00
#
_symmetry.space_group_name_H-M   'P 1'
#
loop_
_entity.id
_entity.type
_entity.pdbx_description
1 polymer ?
#
loop_
_entity_poly.entity_id
_entity_poly.type
_entity_poly.pdbx_seq_one_letter_code
_entity_poly.pdbx_strand_id
1 'polypeptide(L)'
;EAPFDMLLSGIGDMFGKYIGILDWELARDYNGDYYCREIADEVIEATDKCMKNGYDLKSRSADCIKNIMEGFLVTGLGMAFTGNSRPASGSEHIVAHVWELESVERGEKPNLHGLEVCEGTRIMAEMYRLLYTETADEHLKSLIEKYLPYFDKIEEFCNKMDMPNVTTDYDTIYKAIKRALGLRDRYTILFYLRDKGQLDRYADYAAKKFLERIG
;
A
#
# COMPACT_ATOMS: atom_id res chain seq x y z
N GLU A 1 5.20 3.72 27.00
CA GLU A 1 5.67 4.29 25.73
C GLU A 1 5.76 3.16 24.68
N ALA A 2 5.23 3.38 23.46
CA ALA A 2 5.27 2.38 22.40
C ALA A 2 6.71 2.16 21.91
N PRO A 3 7.14 0.92 21.59
CA PRO A 3 8.37 0.66 20.87
C PRO A 3 8.43 1.45 19.55
N PHE A 4 9.64 1.82 19.11
CA PHE A 4 9.79 2.64 17.89
C PHE A 4 9.27 1.95 16.64
N ASP A 5 9.49 0.64 16.52
CA ASP A 5 8.99 -0.16 15.38
C ASP A 5 7.45 -0.17 15.28
N MET A 6 6.74 -0.05 16.41
CA MET A 6 5.28 0.11 16.39
C MET A 6 4.86 1.48 15.85
N LEU A 7 5.65 2.53 16.07
CA LEU A 7 5.40 3.85 15.48
C LEU A 7 5.69 3.84 13.98
N LEU A 8 6.79 3.18 13.57
CA LEU A 8 7.10 2.96 12.15
C LEU A 8 5.99 2.13 11.47
N SER A 9 5.50 1.10 12.15
CA SER A 9 4.37 0.31 11.64
C SER A 9 3.12 1.17 11.45
N GLY A 10 2.80 2.05 12.41
CA GLY A 10 1.65 2.95 12.29
C GLY A 10 1.73 3.87 11.07
N ILE A 11 2.88 4.49 10.85
CA ILE A 11 3.04 5.36 9.67
C ILE A 11 3.11 4.55 8.36
N GLY A 12 3.70 3.35 8.41
CA GLY A 12 3.75 2.44 7.26
C GLY A 12 2.37 2.01 6.78
N ASP A 13 1.46 1.73 7.71
CA ASP A 13 0.05 1.45 7.38
C ASP A 13 -0.65 2.66 6.77
N MET A 14 -0.37 3.88 7.24
CA MET A 14 -0.90 5.10 6.61
C MET A 14 -0.43 5.24 5.16
N PHE A 15 0.82 4.91 4.83
CA PHE A 15 1.31 5.00 3.45
C PHE A 15 0.60 4.06 2.48
N GLY A 16 0.07 2.95 2.97
CA GLY A 16 -0.77 2.05 2.19
C GLY A 16 -1.98 2.74 1.57
N LYS A 17 -2.48 3.83 2.17
CA LYS A 17 -3.67 4.53 1.71
C LYS A 17 -3.51 5.10 0.29
N TYR A 18 -2.30 5.46 -0.13
CA TYR A 18 -2.06 5.91 -1.52
C TYR A 18 -2.35 4.80 -2.54
N ILE A 19 -1.93 3.56 -2.28
CA ILE A 19 -2.27 2.41 -3.14
C ILE A 19 -3.74 2.06 -2.99
N GLY A 20 -4.27 2.03 -1.75
CA GLY A 20 -5.68 1.71 -1.49
C GLY A 20 -6.65 2.62 -2.26
N ILE A 21 -6.40 3.93 -2.25
CA ILE A 21 -7.23 4.91 -2.97
C ILE A 21 -7.03 4.80 -4.49
N LEU A 22 -5.78 4.61 -4.97
CA LEU A 22 -5.51 4.39 -6.39
C LEU A 22 -6.22 3.12 -6.90
N ASP A 23 -6.15 2.02 -6.17
CA ASP A 23 -6.90 0.80 -6.49
C ASP A 23 -8.42 1.02 -6.48
N TRP A 24 -8.92 1.88 -5.59
CA TRP A 24 -10.35 2.19 -5.52
C TRP A 24 -10.79 3.04 -6.71
N GLU A 25 -9.98 4.03 -7.13
CA GLU A 25 -10.22 4.80 -8.36
C GLU A 25 -10.15 3.87 -9.60
N LEU A 26 -9.16 2.97 -9.67
CA LEU A 26 -9.05 1.97 -10.72
C LEU A 26 -10.29 1.07 -10.78
N ALA A 27 -10.78 0.61 -9.64
CA ALA A 27 -11.98 -0.23 -9.57
C ALA A 27 -13.24 0.52 -10.02
N ARG A 28 -13.38 1.81 -9.70
CA ARG A 28 -14.45 2.66 -10.23
C ARG A 28 -14.44 2.69 -11.75
N ASP A 29 -13.25 2.93 -12.32
CA ASP A 29 -13.12 3.22 -13.77
C ASP A 29 -13.17 1.97 -14.63
N TYR A 30 -12.68 0.83 -14.12
CA TYR A 30 -12.52 -0.41 -14.90
C TYR A 30 -13.41 -1.57 -14.44
N ASN A 31 -14.07 -1.48 -13.31
CA ASN A 31 -14.99 -2.49 -12.79
C ASN A 31 -16.36 -1.96 -12.40
N GLY A 32 -16.56 -0.63 -12.40
CA GLY A 32 -17.82 -0.02 -12.02
C GLY A 32 -18.11 -0.03 -10.51
N ASP A 33 -17.07 -0.19 -9.68
CA ASP A 33 -17.23 -0.18 -8.22
C ASP A 33 -17.72 1.19 -7.73
N TYR A 34 -18.49 1.17 -6.64
CA TYR A 34 -18.81 2.41 -5.92
C TYR A 34 -17.55 3.13 -5.46
N TYR A 35 -17.51 4.44 -5.63
CA TYR A 35 -16.43 5.31 -5.20
C TYR A 35 -17.00 6.61 -4.62
N CYS A 36 -16.45 7.07 -3.50
CA CYS A 36 -16.78 8.36 -2.90
C CYS A 36 -15.52 9.25 -2.91
N ARG A 37 -15.56 10.28 -3.72
CA ARG A 37 -14.44 11.22 -3.89
C ARG A 37 -14.11 11.93 -2.59
N GLU A 38 -15.14 12.42 -1.88
CA GLU A 38 -14.97 13.17 -0.65
C GLU A 38 -14.25 12.37 0.42
N ILE A 39 -14.59 11.08 0.57
CA ILE A 39 -13.92 10.19 1.51
C ILE A 39 -12.48 9.90 1.04
N ALA A 40 -12.28 9.69 -0.24
CA ALA A 40 -10.94 9.45 -0.78
C ALA A 40 -10.01 10.67 -0.58
N ASP A 41 -10.51 11.87 -0.85
CA ASP A 41 -9.77 13.12 -0.68
C ASP A 41 -9.40 13.35 0.80
N GLU A 42 -10.31 13.11 1.75
CA GLU A 42 -10.03 13.18 3.19
C GLU A 42 -8.97 12.17 3.65
N VAL A 43 -9.00 10.95 3.13
CA VAL A 43 -7.99 9.93 3.44
C VAL A 43 -6.62 10.32 2.88
N ILE A 44 -6.56 10.83 1.65
CA ILE A 44 -5.30 11.31 1.06
C ILE A 44 -4.76 12.49 1.86
N GLU A 45 -5.60 13.48 2.23
CA GLU A 45 -5.16 14.62 3.05
C GLU A 45 -4.60 14.18 4.40
N ALA A 46 -5.26 13.25 5.07
CA ALA A 46 -4.78 12.69 6.34
C ALA A 46 -3.44 11.96 6.17
N THR A 47 -3.27 11.22 5.07
CA THR A 47 -2.02 10.52 4.74
C THR A 47 -0.90 11.52 4.42
N ASP A 48 -1.20 12.60 3.70
CA ASP A 48 -0.25 13.68 3.40
C ASP A 48 0.26 14.36 4.68
N LYS A 49 -0.61 14.57 5.68
CA LYS A 49 -0.21 15.08 7.00
C LYS A 49 0.76 14.13 7.70
N CYS A 50 0.49 12.82 7.64
CA CYS A 50 1.39 11.81 8.18
C CYS A 50 2.75 11.82 7.47
N MET A 51 2.76 11.87 6.13
CA MET A 51 3.98 11.93 5.33
C MET A 51 4.82 13.17 5.67
N LYS A 52 4.20 14.35 5.71
CA LYS A 52 4.88 15.62 5.97
C LYS A 52 5.58 15.65 7.33
N ASN A 53 4.93 15.14 8.37
CA ASN A 53 5.42 15.20 9.74
C ASN A 53 6.12 13.90 10.19
N GLY A 54 6.14 12.88 9.34
CA GLY A 54 6.63 11.55 9.68
C GLY A 54 8.11 11.50 10.08
N TYR A 55 8.93 12.40 9.55
CA TYR A 55 10.35 12.48 9.92
C TYR A 55 10.58 12.85 11.39
N ASP A 56 9.62 13.52 12.03
CA ASP A 56 9.67 13.87 13.45
C ASP A 56 9.36 12.67 14.37
N LEU A 57 9.07 11.50 13.80
CA LEU A 57 8.80 10.27 14.54
C LEU A 57 10.00 9.83 15.40
N LYS A 58 11.25 10.06 14.91
CA LYS A 58 12.49 9.77 15.68
C LYS A 58 12.54 10.55 16.98
N SER A 59 12.01 11.76 17.01
CA SER A 59 11.91 12.58 18.24
C SER A 59 10.65 12.28 19.07
N ARG A 60 9.79 11.37 18.62
CA ARG A 60 8.48 11.06 19.22
C ARG A 60 7.60 12.31 19.35
N SER A 61 7.64 13.20 18.36
CA SER A 61 6.83 14.41 18.32
C SER A 61 5.35 14.09 18.57
N ALA A 62 4.74 14.82 19.49
CA ALA A 62 3.31 14.65 19.79
C ALA A 62 2.44 14.94 18.56
N ASP A 63 2.81 15.92 17.75
CA ASP A 63 2.08 16.27 16.53
C ASP A 63 2.18 15.17 15.48
N CYS A 64 3.35 14.51 15.32
CA CYS A 64 3.52 13.38 14.43
C CYS A 64 2.62 12.21 14.87
N ILE A 65 2.65 11.84 16.13
CA ILE A 65 1.84 10.75 16.69
C ILE A 65 0.34 11.09 16.55
N LYS A 66 -0.04 12.33 16.85
CA LYS A 66 -1.40 12.82 16.68
C LYS A 66 -1.89 12.66 15.25
N ASN A 67 -1.09 13.08 14.25
CA ASN A 67 -1.46 12.97 12.83
C ASN A 67 -1.68 11.50 12.41
N ILE A 68 -0.85 10.56 12.87
CA ILE A 68 -1.04 9.13 12.61
C ILE A 68 -2.37 8.66 13.21
N MET A 69 -2.66 9.02 14.45
CA MET A 69 -3.92 8.64 15.12
C MET A 69 -5.14 9.26 14.45
N GLU A 70 -5.08 10.54 14.07
CA GLU A 70 -6.13 11.21 13.28
C GLU A 70 -6.32 10.55 11.92
N GLY A 71 -5.24 10.17 11.24
CA GLY A 71 -5.30 9.42 9.98
C GLY A 71 -6.05 8.09 10.12
N PHE A 72 -5.79 7.34 11.20
CA PHE A 72 -6.55 6.11 11.47
C PHE A 72 -8.03 6.38 11.77
N LEU A 73 -8.35 7.45 12.48
CA LEU A 73 -9.75 7.83 12.72
C LEU A 73 -10.46 8.22 11.42
N VAL A 74 -9.82 9.02 10.57
CA VAL A 74 -10.37 9.42 9.26
C VAL A 74 -10.61 8.19 8.38
N THR A 75 -9.63 7.30 8.26
CA THR A 75 -9.79 6.06 7.47
C THR A 75 -10.86 5.13 8.06
N GLY A 76 -10.91 5.01 9.39
CA GLY A 76 -11.93 4.23 10.08
C GLY A 76 -13.36 4.76 9.86
N LEU A 77 -13.53 6.08 9.93
CA LEU A 77 -14.81 6.73 9.59
C LEU A 77 -15.15 6.54 8.11
N GLY A 78 -14.17 6.69 7.22
CA GLY A 78 -14.35 6.42 5.79
C GLY A 78 -14.87 5.02 5.52
N MET A 79 -14.29 4.00 6.17
CA MET A 79 -14.78 2.61 6.08
C MET A 79 -16.21 2.47 6.61
N ALA A 80 -16.55 3.12 7.72
CA ALA A 80 -17.89 3.07 8.28
C ALA A 80 -18.94 3.70 7.34
N PHE A 81 -18.60 4.83 6.72
CA PHE A 81 -19.50 5.51 5.76
C PHE A 81 -19.69 4.74 4.45
N THR A 82 -18.62 4.10 3.95
CA THR A 82 -18.69 3.32 2.70
C THR A 82 -19.22 1.90 2.89
N GLY A 83 -19.28 1.41 4.14
CA GLY A 83 -19.66 0.05 4.46
C GLY A 83 -18.66 -1.02 4.01
N ASN A 84 -17.43 -0.61 3.66
CA ASN A 84 -16.35 -1.50 3.23
C ASN A 84 -14.98 -0.89 3.52
N SER A 85 -13.90 -1.66 3.32
CA SER A 85 -12.53 -1.21 3.63
C SER A 85 -11.78 -0.57 2.45
N ARG A 86 -12.46 -0.18 1.35
CA ARG A 86 -11.84 0.51 0.20
C ARG A 86 -11.04 1.77 0.60
N PRO A 87 -11.54 2.63 1.51
CA PRO A 87 -10.80 3.82 1.91
C PRO A 87 -9.48 3.55 2.62
N ALA A 88 -9.31 2.34 3.17
CA ALA A 88 -8.15 2.00 4.00
C ALA A 88 -7.21 0.99 3.35
N SER A 89 -7.65 0.23 2.34
CA SER A 89 -6.98 -1.02 1.96
C SER A 89 -7.19 -1.34 0.47
N GLY A 90 -6.12 -1.59 -0.24
CA GLY A 90 -6.06 -2.06 -1.63
C GLY A 90 -5.21 -3.32 -1.77
N SER A 91 -4.51 -3.44 -2.88
CA SER A 91 -3.63 -4.58 -3.20
C SER A 91 -2.48 -4.73 -2.22
N GLU A 92 -1.94 -3.65 -1.70
CA GLU A 92 -0.86 -3.63 -0.71
C GLU A 92 -1.24 -4.38 0.57
N HIS A 93 -2.43 -4.12 1.09
CA HIS A 93 -2.95 -4.82 2.27
C HIS A 93 -3.27 -6.29 1.97
N ILE A 94 -3.75 -6.60 0.77
CA ILE A 94 -4.05 -8.00 0.43
C ILE A 94 -2.76 -8.81 0.41
N VAL A 95 -1.66 -8.25 -0.11
CA VAL A 95 -0.34 -8.90 -0.08
C VAL A 95 0.18 -9.03 1.36
N ALA A 96 0.09 -7.98 2.18
CA ALA A 96 0.45 -8.04 3.60
C ALA A 96 -0.33 -9.15 4.34
N HIS A 97 -1.64 -9.24 4.14
CA HIS A 97 -2.45 -10.31 4.74
C HIS A 97 -2.07 -11.72 4.27
N VAL A 98 -1.52 -11.89 3.05
CA VAL A 98 -0.97 -13.18 2.64
C VAL A 98 0.22 -13.55 3.51
N TRP A 99 1.16 -12.63 3.74
CA TRP A 99 2.34 -12.90 4.60
C TRP A 99 1.95 -13.19 6.05
N GLU A 100 1.01 -12.41 6.60
CA GLU A 100 0.46 -12.66 7.94
C GLU A 100 -0.16 -14.06 8.05
N LEU A 101 -1.00 -14.42 7.07
CA LEU A 101 -1.65 -15.73 7.04
C LEU A 101 -0.63 -16.86 6.93
N GLU A 102 0.37 -16.74 6.05
CA GLU A 102 1.44 -17.73 5.90
C GLU A 102 2.27 -17.88 7.18
N SER A 103 2.54 -16.78 7.89
CA SER A 103 3.22 -16.84 9.19
C SER A 103 2.40 -17.62 10.21
N VAL A 104 1.09 -17.35 10.29
CA VAL A 104 0.18 -18.10 11.17
C VAL A 104 0.08 -19.58 10.78
N GLU A 105 0.00 -19.90 9.48
CA GLU A 105 -0.01 -21.27 8.97
C GLU A 105 1.26 -22.04 9.34
N ARG A 106 2.40 -21.36 9.44
CA ARG A 106 3.67 -21.94 9.91
C ARG A 106 3.81 -21.99 11.44
N GLY A 107 2.83 -21.47 12.19
CA GLY A 107 2.91 -21.34 13.65
C GLY A 107 3.88 -20.26 14.11
N GLU A 108 4.20 -19.30 13.27
CA GLU A 108 5.08 -18.17 13.52
C GLU A 108 4.28 -16.93 13.91
N LYS A 109 4.92 -16.00 14.62
CA LYS A 109 4.33 -14.68 14.88
C LYS A 109 4.51 -13.81 13.63
N PRO A 110 3.43 -13.25 13.06
CA PRO A 110 3.53 -12.28 11.98
C PRO A 110 4.37 -11.06 12.37
N ASN A 111 4.94 -10.39 11.40
CA ASN A 111 5.56 -9.08 11.60
C ASN A 111 4.52 -8.03 12.03
N LEU A 112 4.95 -6.82 12.32
CA LEU A 112 4.02 -5.72 12.58
C LEU A 112 3.27 -5.37 11.29
N HIS A 113 1.96 -5.39 11.35
CA HIS A 113 1.06 -5.21 10.20
C HIS A 113 1.45 -4.05 9.28
N GLY A 114 1.65 -2.86 9.84
CA GLY A 114 1.96 -1.70 9.01
C GLY A 114 3.36 -1.73 8.39
N LEU A 115 4.31 -2.54 8.88
CA LEU A 115 5.57 -2.78 8.18
C LEU A 115 5.34 -3.63 6.94
N GLU A 116 4.53 -4.69 7.03
CA GLU A 116 4.14 -5.52 5.90
C GLU A 116 3.31 -4.72 4.88
N VAL A 117 2.40 -3.85 5.34
CA VAL A 117 1.63 -2.94 4.48
C VAL A 117 2.55 -1.95 3.76
N CYS A 118 3.51 -1.35 4.45
CA CYS A 118 4.48 -0.43 3.84
C CYS A 118 5.29 -1.12 2.73
N GLU A 119 5.73 -2.34 2.98
CA GLU A 119 6.46 -3.13 1.99
C GLU A 119 5.57 -3.53 0.81
N GLY A 120 4.34 -3.98 1.08
CA GLY A 120 3.33 -4.21 0.05
C GLY A 120 3.07 -2.97 -0.80
N THR A 121 3.01 -1.79 -0.16
CA THR A 121 2.87 -0.49 -0.84
C THR A 121 4.01 -0.24 -1.83
N ARG A 122 5.26 -0.45 -1.41
CA ARG A 122 6.44 -0.25 -2.25
C ARG A 122 6.47 -1.22 -3.43
N ILE A 123 6.10 -2.48 -3.20
CA ILE A 123 6.00 -3.50 -4.26
C ILE A 123 4.88 -3.16 -5.26
N MET A 124 3.69 -2.78 -4.78
CA MET A 124 2.59 -2.38 -5.67
C MET A 124 2.90 -1.09 -6.44
N ALA A 125 3.64 -0.16 -5.84
CA ALA A 125 4.12 1.03 -6.53
C ALA A 125 4.98 0.68 -7.76
N GLU A 126 5.83 -0.36 -7.70
CA GLU A 126 6.61 -0.81 -8.86
C GLU A 126 5.72 -1.40 -9.96
N MET A 127 4.63 -2.09 -9.60
CA MET A 127 3.65 -2.57 -10.60
C MET A 127 2.95 -1.38 -11.28
N TYR A 128 2.54 -0.35 -10.53
CA TYR A 128 1.93 0.84 -11.08
C TYR A 128 2.90 1.67 -11.93
N ARG A 129 4.18 1.78 -11.54
CA ARG A 129 5.22 2.44 -12.34
C ARG A 129 5.39 1.75 -13.71
N LEU A 130 5.47 0.43 -13.72
CA LEU A 130 5.56 -0.33 -14.96
C LEU A 130 4.31 -0.13 -15.82
N LEU A 131 3.12 -0.19 -15.21
CA LEU A 131 1.85 0.03 -15.91
C LEU A 131 1.77 1.43 -16.51
N TYR A 132 2.22 2.45 -15.80
CA TYR A 132 2.31 3.83 -16.30
C TYR A 132 3.17 3.95 -17.56
N THR A 133 4.29 3.22 -17.61
CA THR A 133 5.21 3.29 -18.77
C THR A 133 4.71 2.51 -19.97
N GLU A 134 3.90 1.48 -19.77
CA GLU A 134 3.49 0.55 -20.84
C GLU A 134 2.08 0.77 -21.35
N THR A 135 1.21 1.38 -20.55
CA THR A 135 -0.18 1.58 -20.96
C THR A 135 -0.30 2.61 -22.07
N ALA A 136 -1.10 2.29 -23.10
CA ALA A 136 -1.54 3.24 -24.11
C ALA A 136 -2.86 3.94 -23.72
N ASP A 137 -3.47 3.56 -22.61
CA ASP A 137 -4.69 4.17 -22.09
C ASP A 137 -4.35 5.47 -21.37
N GLU A 138 -4.59 6.61 -22.00
CA GLU A 138 -4.27 7.93 -21.48
C GLU A 138 -5.07 8.27 -20.19
N HIS A 139 -6.26 7.70 -20.01
CA HIS A 139 -7.03 7.87 -18.80
C HIS A 139 -6.34 7.16 -17.62
N LEU A 140 -5.96 5.89 -17.80
CA LEU A 140 -5.22 5.12 -16.82
C LEU A 140 -3.87 5.76 -16.49
N LYS A 141 -3.19 6.25 -17.50
CA LYS A 141 -1.92 6.95 -17.35
C LYS A 141 -2.06 8.20 -16.49
N SER A 142 -3.06 9.04 -16.79
CA SER A 142 -3.37 10.23 -16.00
C SER A 142 -3.79 9.90 -14.56
N LEU A 143 -4.49 8.77 -14.37
CA LEU A 143 -4.84 8.29 -13.05
C LEU A 143 -3.60 7.94 -12.22
N ILE A 144 -2.68 7.14 -12.78
CA ILE A 144 -1.47 6.69 -12.08
C ILE A 144 -0.51 7.88 -11.82
N GLU A 145 -0.38 8.80 -12.77
CA GLU A 145 0.54 9.93 -12.71
C GLU A 145 0.39 10.77 -11.43
N LYS A 146 -0.83 10.91 -10.92
CA LYS A 146 -1.13 11.63 -9.67
C LYS A 146 -0.41 11.03 -8.45
N TYR A 147 -0.14 9.72 -8.48
CA TYR A 147 0.40 8.97 -7.34
C TYR A 147 1.91 8.73 -7.43
N LEU A 148 2.53 8.89 -8.62
CA LEU A 148 3.97 8.67 -8.78
C LEU A 148 4.82 9.49 -7.77
N PRO A 149 4.52 10.78 -7.49
CA PRO A 149 5.30 11.55 -6.51
C PRO A 149 5.20 11.01 -5.08
N TYR A 150 4.09 10.36 -4.72
CA TYR A 150 3.95 9.74 -3.40
C TYR A 150 4.82 8.48 -3.28
N PHE A 151 4.91 7.70 -4.35
CA PHE A 151 5.77 6.52 -4.37
C PHE A 151 7.24 6.87 -4.16
N ASP A 152 7.72 7.98 -4.76
CA ASP A 152 9.08 8.46 -4.55
C ASP A 152 9.29 8.94 -3.09
N LYS A 153 8.33 9.66 -2.53
CA LYS A 153 8.38 10.13 -1.14
C LYS A 153 8.38 8.97 -0.14
N ILE A 154 7.62 7.89 -0.41
CA ILE A 154 7.62 6.69 0.45
C ILE A 154 9.00 6.05 0.45
N GLU A 155 9.63 5.87 -0.72
CA GLU A 155 10.98 5.32 -0.81
C GLU A 155 12.00 6.21 -0.06
N GLU A 156 11.93 7.52 -0.27
CA GLU A 156 12.79 8.47 0.45
C GLU A 156 12.60 8.38 1.96
N PHE A 157 11.33 8.28 2.42
CA PHE A 157 10.99 8.15 3.83
C PHE A 157 11.55 6.85 4.42
N CYS A 158 11.31 5.71 3.75
CA CYS A 158 11.80 4.42 4.20
C CYS A 158 13.31 4.41 4.37
N ASN A 159 14.05 4.97 3.41
CA ASN A 159 15.50 5.07 3.46
C ASN A 159 15.98 6.00 4.61
N LYS A 160 15.37 7.17 4.80
CA LYS A 160 15.77 8.13 5.85
C LYS A 160 15.42 7.67 7.26
N MET A 161 14.36 6.88 7.39
CA MET A 161 13.87 6.41 8.68
C MET A 161 14.40 5.02 9.06
N ASP A 162 15.22 4.41 8.20
CA ASP A 162 15.71 3.04 8.35
C ASP A 162 14.54 2.06 8.57
N MET A 163 13.47 2.20 7.73
CA MET A 163 12.28 1.36 7.82
C MET A 163 12.67 -0.11 7.65
N PRO A 164 12.35 -0.99 8.61
CA PRO A 164 12.68 -2.41 8.48
C PRO A 164 12.04 -3.04 7.24
N ASN A 165 12.80 -3.79 6.48
CA ASN A 165 12.26 -4.67 5.45
C ASN A 165 11.87 -6.00 6.11
N VAL A 166 10.65 -6.47 5.85
CA VAL A 166 10.07 -7.68 6.47
C VAL A 166 10.23 -8.91 5.59
N THR A 167 10.38 -8.72 4.27
CA THR A 167 10.72 -9.80 3.35
C THR A 167 11.86 -9.37 2.42
N THR A 168 12.82 -10.27 2.21
CA THR A 168 13.99 -10.06 1.35
C THR A 168 14.15 -11.19 0.34
N ASP A 169 13.11 -11.99 0.17
CA ASP A 169 13.11 -13.18 -0.67
C ASP A 169 12.13 -13.03 -1.85
N TYR A 170 12.68 -13.23 -3.06
CA TYR A 170 11.92 -13.14 -4.30
C TYR A 170 10.70 -14.07 -4.32
N ASP A 171 10.88 -15.31 -3.93
CA ASP A 171 9.83 -16.33 -3.98
C ASP A 171 8.66 -15.97 -3.07
N THR A 172 8.96 -15.46 -1.88
CA THR A 172 7.97 -14.99 -0.90
C THR A 172 7.15 -13.84 -1.46
N ILE A 173 7.79 -12.85 -2.09
CA ILE A 173 7.10 -11.71 -2.71
C ILE A 173 6.23 -12.19 -3.88
N TYR A 174 6.82 -12.92 -4.83
CA TYR A 174 6.13 -13.37 -6.03
C TYR A 174 4.90 -14.24 -5.69
N LYS A 175 5.07 -15.21 -4.79
CA LYS A 175 3.98 -16.10 -4.36
C LYS A 175 2.87 -15.36 -3.64
N ALA A 176 3.19 -14.37 -2.79
CA ALA A 176 2.20 -13.56 -2.11
C ALA A 176 1.34 -12.75 -3.10
N ILE A 177 1.93 -12.13 -4.10
CA ILE A 177 1.21 -11.42 -5.16
C ILE A 177 0.22 -12.38 -5.87
N LYS A 178 0.65 -13.59 -6.19
CA LYS A 178 -0.20 -14.59 -6.85
C LYS A 178 -1.32 -15.08 -5.94
N ARG A 179 -1.02 -15.36 -4.66
CA ARG A 179 -1.99 -15.84 -3.66
C ARG A 179 -3.02 -14.77 -3.31
N ALA A 180 -2.65 -13.49 -3.39
CA ALA A 180 -3.51 -12.36 -3.07
C ALA A 180 -4.83 -12.35 -3.85
N LEU A 181 -4.86 -12.83 -5.11
CA LEU A 181 -6.07 -12.95 -5.92
C LEU A 181 -7.14 -13.87 -5.30
N GLY A 182 -6.74 -14.89 -4.57
CA GLY A 182 -7.64 -15.84 -3.92
C GLY A 182 -8.07 -15.43 -2.52
N LEU A 183 -7.43 -14.40 -1.94
CA LEU A 183 -7.69 -14.02 -0.55
C LEU A 183 -8.91 -13.10 -0.41
N ARG A 184 -9.12 -12.20 -1.36
CA ARG A 184 -10.27 -11.29 -1.37
C ARG A 184 -10.78 -11.07 -2.80
N ASP A 185 -12.10 -11.13 -2.97
CA ASP A 185 -12.77 -10.71 -4.20
C ASP A 185 -12.91 -9.18 -4.19
N ARG A 186 -11.82 -8.52 -4.58
CA ARG A 186 -11.74 -7.05 -4.63
C ARG A 186 -10.93 -6.62 -5.85
N TYR A 187 -11.56 -5.88 -6.75
CA TYR A 187 -10.88 -5.38 -7.94
C TYR A 187 -9.78 -4.37 -7.56
N THR A 188 -8.57 -4.66 -7.98
CA THR A 188 -7.33 -3.89 -7.75
C THR A 188 -6.43 -4.00 -8.96
N ILE A 189 -5.24 -3.42 -8.95
CA ILE A 189 -4.25 -3.64 -10.02
C ILE A 189 -3.98 -5.12 -10.28
N LEU A 190 -4.06 -5.99 -9.24
CA LEU A 190 -3.83 -7.43 -9.39
C LEU A 190 -4.90 -8.06 -10.30
N PHE A 191 -6.18 -7.71 -10.11
CA PHE A 191 -7.28 -8.17 -10.95
C PHE A 191 -7.19 -7.57 -12.35
N TYR A 192 -6.91 -6.26 -12.46
CA TYR A 192 -6.72 -5.61 -13.75
C TYR A 192 -5.65 -6.32 -14.60
N LEU A 193 -4.49 -6.62 -14.00
CA LEU A 193 -3.39 -7.30 -14.70
C LEU A 193 -3.69 -8.78 -14.96
N ARG A 194 -4.41 -9.47 -14.08
CA ARG A 194 -4.89 -10.84 -14.31
C ARG A 194 -5.78 -10.88 -15.56
N ASP A 195 -6.73 -9.97 -15.66
CA ASP A 195 -7.71 -9.93 -16.76
C ASP A 195 -7.04 -9.59 -18.10
N LYS A 196 -5.88 -8.93 -18.07
CA LYS A 196 -5.00 -8.70 -19.23
C LYS A 196 -4.02 -9.84 -19.50
N GLY A 197 -3.98 -10.88 -18.66
CA GLY A 197 -3.00 -11.96 -18.79
C GLY A 197 -1.56 -11.54 -18.50
N GLN A 198 -1.35 -10.46 -17.74
CA GLN A 198 -0.04 -9.83 -17.53
C GLN A 198 0.47 -9.96 -16.09
N LEU A 199 -0.34 -10.47 -15.16
CA LEU A 199 -0.01 -10.47 -13.74
C LEU A 199 1.35 -11.11 -13.43
N ASP A 200 1.69 -12.24 -14.06
CA ASP A 200 2.93 -12.97 -13.79
C ASP A 200 4.16 -12.13 -14.12
N ARG A 201 4.13 -11.44 -15.26
CA ARG A 201 5.22 -10.57 -15.69
C ARG A 201 5.39 -9.36 -14.77
N TYR A 202 4.28 -8.75 -14.35
CA TYR A 202 4.31 -7.60 -13.45
C TYR A 202 4.75 -8.00 -12.03
N ALA A 203 4.32 -9.16 -11.55
CA ALA A 203 4.73 -9.70 -10.27
C ALA A 203 6.25 -9.99 -10.23
N ASP A 204 6.77 -10.62 -11.30
CA ASP A 204 8.20 -10.87 -11.46
C ASP A 204 8.99 -9.55 -11.47
N TYR A 205 8.55 -8.58 -12.25
CA TYR A 205 9.18 -7.26 -12.32
C TYR A 205 9.20 -6.55 -10.96
N ALA A 206 8.04 -6.48 -10.30
CA ALA A 206 7.92 -5.75 -9.03
C ALA A 206 8.76 -6.40 -7.93
N ALA A 207 8.77 -7.72 -7.83
CA ALA A 207 9.60 -8.43 -6.87
C ALA A 207 11.10 -8.16 -7.09
N LYS A 208 11.58 -8.22 -8.32
CA LYS A 208 12.97 -7.91 -8.66
C LYS A 208 13.32 -6.45 -8.36
N LYS A 209 12.47 -5.52 -8.78
CA LYS A 209 12.70 -4.08 -8.58
C LYS A 209 12.71 -3.69 -7.11
N PHE A 210 11.81 -4.25 -6.32
CA PHE A 210 11.81 -4.02 -4.88
C PHE A 210 13.11 -4.52 -4.24
N LEU A 211 13.56 -5.74 -4.56
CA LEU A 211 14.80 -6.30 -4.04
C LEU A 211 16.05 -5.51 -4.46
N GLU A 212 16.09 -5.00 -5.70
CA GLU A 212 17.15 -4.09 -6.16
C GLU A 212 17.23 -2.79 -5.35
N ARG A 213 16.09 -2.30 -4.80
CA ARG A 213 16.05 -1.08 -4.01
C ARG A 213 16.49 -1.26 -2.56
N ILE A 214 16.33 -2.45 -2.01
CA ILE A 214 16.65 -2.73 -0.60
C ILE A 214 18.02 -3.39 -0.41
N GLY A 215 18.66 -3.87 -1.48
CA GLY A 215 20.00 -4.48 -1.50
C GLY A 215 21.05 -3.50 -1.91
#